data_4a91e48a722d9901d82186c30859c9af
#
_entry.id   4a91e48a722d9901d82186c30859c9af
#
_cell.length_a   1.000
_cell.length_b   1.000
_cell.length_c   1.000
_cell.angle_alpha   90.00
_cell.angle_beta   90.00
_cell.angle_gamma   90.00
#
_symmetry.space_group_name_H-M   'P 1'
#
loop_
_entity.id
_entity.type
_entity.pdbx_description
1 polymer ?
#
loop_
_entity_poly.entity_id
_entity_poly.type
_entity_poly.pdbx_seq_one_letter_code
_entity_poly.pdbx_strand_id
1 'polypeptide(L)'
;TTKTNLFVRPSAEPHLCGLCRGEKRSMKVNNMKKSLWIVLAVVAVLAVWGYSVYNGLVEKEEAVHGAWSNVETQYQRRSDLIPNLVNTVKGYAAHEQQTLAAVVDARSKATSMNVNADDLTPERLAAFQQAQEGVRSALGRLIAVAENYPDLKANSNFQELQAQLEGTENRIAVARTAFNEKTQAYNVAVRRFPANLVAGILSFGQKPYFEADDSAAQAPEVAF
;
A
#
# COMPACT_ATOMS: atom_id res chain seq x y z
N THR A 1 27.37 -94.05 67.06
CA THR A 1 28.62 -93.26 67.09
C THR A 1 28.47 -92.08 66.06
N THR A 2 28.21 -90.92 66.56
CA THR A 2 29.07 -89.78 66.74
C THR A 2 29.44 -89.01 65.49
N LYS A 3 29.05 -87.87 65.27
CA LYS A 3 29.68 -86.58 65.57
C LYS A 3 28.95 -85.37 64.91
N THR A 4 28.64 -84.51 65.77
CA THR A 4 28.28 -83.10 65.55
C THR A 4 29.35 -82.32 64.79
N ASN A 5 29.02 -81.51 63.83
CA ASN A 5 29.89 -80.36 63.50
C ASN A 5 28.96 -79.15 63.14
N LEU A 6 29.08 -78.21 63.99
CA LEU A 6 28.59 -76.84 63.97
C LEU A 6 29.34 -76.04 62.91
N PHE A 7 28.62 -75.42 61.95
CA PHE A 7 29.30 -74.48 61.07
C PHE A 7 28.65 -73.08 61.19
N VAL A 8 29.48 -72.22 61.68
CA VAL A 8 29.21 -70.80 61.92
C VAL A 8 29.04 -70.06 60.61
N ARG A 9 27.92 -69.24 60.51
CA ARG A 9 27.74 -68.25 59.45
C ARG A 9 28.63 -67.02 59.75
N PRO A 10 29.31 -66.42 58.74
CA PRO A 10 29.73 -65.04 58.81
C PRO A 10 28.64 -64.11 58.17
N SER A 11 28.32 -63.10 58.86
CA SER A 11 27.52 -61.93 58.45
C SER A 11 28.27 -61.13 57.35
N ALA A 12 27.68 -60.95 56.18
CA ALA A 12 28.18 -60.06 55.16
C ALA A 12 27.29 -58.80 55.15
N GLU A 13 27.87 -57.70 55.47
CA GLU A 13 27.31 -56.36 55.45
C GLU A 13 26.97 -55.89 54.02
N PRO A 14 25.93 -55.03 53.84
CA PRO A 14 25.62 -54.43 52.57
C PRO A 14 26.16 -52.99 52.50
N HIS A 15 27.39 -52.83 52.06
CA HIS A 15 27.89 -51.53 51.61
C HIS A 15 28.24 -51.62 50.14
N LEU A 16 27.32 -51.11 49.26
CA LEU A 16 27.60 -50.56 47.93
C LEU A 16 26.31 -50.22 47.21
N CYS A 17 25.68 -49.09 47.56
CA CYS A 17 24.69 -48.47 46.69
C CYS A 17 24.67 -46.92 46.90
N GLY A 18 25.84 -46.30 46.73
CA GLY A 18 26.01 -44.85 46.79
C GLY A 18 26.40 -44.18 45.48
N LEU A 19 26.78 -44.94 44.45
CA LEU A 19 27.43 -44.39 43.24
C LEU A 19 26.52 -44.23 42.02
N CYS A 20 25.28 -44.77 42.01
CA CYS A 20 24.40 -44.66 40.82
C CYS A 20 23.43 -43.47 40.83
N ARG A 21 23.43 -42.61 41.86
CA ARG A 21 22.48 -41.49 41.94
C ARG A 21 23.02 -40.16 41.36
N GLY A 22 24.32 -40.06 41.16
CA GLY A 22 24.97 -38.84 40.64
C GLY A 22 24.90 -38.66 39.10
N GLU A 23 24.94 -39.77 38.39
CA GLU A 23 25.11 -39.77 36.92
C GLU A 23 23.82 -39.39 36.16
N LYS A 24 22.64 -39.78 36.68
CA LYS A 24 21.34 -39.42 36.04
C LYS A 24 20.99 -37.95 36.22
N ARG A 25 21.51 -37.25 37.23
CA ARG A 25 21.27 -35.84 37.47
C ARG A 25 22.11 -34.94 36.56
N SER A 26 23.34 -35.35 36.26
CA SER A 26 24.25 -34.63 35.35
C SER A 26 23.80 -34.70 33.90
N MET A 27 23.27 -35.82 33.43
CA MET A 27 22.75 -35.97 32.06
C MET A 27 21.44 -35.15 31.85
N LYS A 28 20.58 -35.02 32.85
CA LYS A 28 19.37 -34.24 32.78
C LYS A 28 19.62 -32.74 32.73
N VAL A 29 20.63 -32.24 33.43
CA VAL A 29 21.05 -30.82 33.45
C VAL A 29 21.72 -30.42 32.14
N ASN A 30 22.54 -31.32 31.55
CA ASN A 30 23.18 -31.07 30.25
C ASN A 30 22.16 -31.05 29.10
N ASN A 31 21.14 -31.88 29.13
CA ASN A 31 20.08 -31.88 28.14
C ASN A 31 19.17 -30.62 28.25
N MET A 32 18.88 -30.13 29.48
CA MET A 32 18.18 -28.88 29.67
C MET A 32 18.94 -27.66 29.13
N LYS A 33 20.26 -27.61 29.33
CA LYS A 33 21.11 -26.54 28.78
C LYS A 33 21.13 -26.58 27.24
N LYS A 34 21.25 -27.75 26.63
CA LYS A 34 21.23 -27.93 25.19
C LYS A 34 19.86 -27.55 24.61
N SER A 35 18.75 -27.92 25.26
CA SER A 35 17.38 -27.53 24.88
C SER A 35 17.20 -26.02 24.95
N LEU A 36 17.73 -25.35 25.99
CA LEU A 36 17.63 -23.87 26.10
C LEU A 36 18.41 -23.18 24.96
N TRP A 37 19.57 -23.64 24.58
CA TRP A 37 20.35 -23.10 23.47
C TRP A 37 19.61 -23.28 22.10
N ILE A 38 18.96 -24.42 21.91
CA ILE A 38 18.14 -24.67 20.70
C ILE A 38 16.97 -23.68 20.64
N VAL A 39 16.26 -23.47 21.76
CA VAL A 39 15.15 -22.50 21.82
C VAL A 39 15.64 -21.08 21.54
N LEU A 40 16.76 -20.67 22.14
CA LEU A 40 17.37 -19.36 21.88
C LEU A 40 17.78 -19.19 20.40
N ALA A 41 18.34 -20.22 19.79
CA ALA A 41 18.70 -20.20 18.38
C ALA A 41 17.46 -20.05 17.47
N VAL A 42 16.39 -20.78 17.77
CA VAL A 42 15.11 -20.66 17.02
C VAL A 42 14.51 -19.27 17.17
N VAL A 43 14.49 -18.72 18.38
CA VAL A 43 14.00 -17.35 18.64
C VAL A 43 14.83 -16.31 17.88
N ALA A 44 16.16 -16.46 17.87
CA ALA A 44 17.04 -15.57 17.12
C ALA A 44 16.77 -15.62 15.59
N VAL A 45 16.59 -16.82 15.03
CA VAL A 45 16.24 -16.98 13.61
C VAL A 45 14.89 -16.34 13.30
N LEU A 46 13.87 -16.52 14.15
CA LEU A 46 12.55 -15.90 13.98
C LEU A 46 12.62 -14.37 14.10
N ALA A 47 13.45 -13.85 14.99
CA ALA A 47 13.65 -12.41 15.14
C ALA A 47 14.31 -11.79 13.89
N VAL A 48 15.37 -12.40 13.36
CA VAL A 48 16.04 -11.95 12.13
C VAL A 48 15.08 -12.03 10.93
N TRP A 49 14.32 -13.12 10.84
CA TRP A 49 13.31 -13.27 9.79
C TRP A 49 12.21 -12.20 9.91
N GLY A 50 11.67 -11.98 11.12
CA GLY A 50 10.64 -10.95 11.36
C GLY A 50 11.14 -9.55 11.02
N TYR A 51 12.40 -9.23 11.38
CA TYR A 51 13.04 -7.97 11.02
C TYR A 51 13.15 -7.78 9.48
N SER A 52 13.54 -8.83 8.76
CA SER A 52 13.63 -8.80 7.29
C SER A 52 12.26 -8.58 6.64
N VAL A 53 11.22 -9.26 7.15
CA VAL A 53 9.83 -9.07 6.66
C VAL A 53 9.34 -7.66 6.93
N TYR A 54 9.57 -7.14 8.12
CA TYR A 54 9.20 -5.77 8.49
C TYR A 54 9.80 -4.74 7.53
N ASN A 55 11.12 -4.78 7.33
CA ASN A 55 11.78 -3.85 6.41
C ASN A 55 11.26 -3.97 4.97
N GLY A 56 10.97 -5.19 4.51
CA GLY A 56 10.40 -5.41 3.19
C GLY A 56 8.94 -4.89 3.06
N LEU A 57 8.15 -4.86 4.13
CA LEU A 57 6.82 -4.25 4.15
C LEU A 57 6.92 -2.73 4.13
N VAL A 58 7.79 -2.14 4.95
CA VAL A 58 8.04 -0.69 4.99
C VAL A 58 8.52 -0.18 3.63
N GLU A 59 9.46 -0.86 2.98
CA GLU A 59 9.93 -0.49 1.64
C GLU A 59 8.80 -0.43 0.62
N LYS A 60 7.89 -1.41 0.65
CA LYS A 60 6.75 -1.46 -0.26
C LYS A 60 5.70 -0.39 0.07
N GLU A 61 5.48 -0.11 1.34
CA GLU A 61 4.60 0.96 1.78
C GLU A 61 5.11 2.33 1.31
N GLU A 62 6.40 2.61 1.49
CA GLU A 62 7.05 3.82 0.99
C GLU A 62 6.98 3.94 -0.54
N ALA A 63 7.06 2.81 -1.25
CA ALA A 63 6.87 2.81 -2.70
C ALA A 63 5.44 3.19 -3.10
N VAL A 64 4.42 2.82 -2.31
CA VAL A 64 3.03 3.27 -2.51
C VAL A 64 2.90 4.77 -2.23
N HIS A 65 3.50 5.27 -1.14
CA HIS A 65 3.51 6.70 -0.80
C HIS A 65 4.16 7.54 -1.90
N GLY A 66 5.30 7.10 -2.42
CA GLY A 66 5.97 7.78 -3.53
C GLY A 66 5.15 7.78 -4.82
N ALA A 67 4.44 6.68 -5.11
CA ALA A 67 3.54 6.60 -6.25
C ALA A 67 2.31 7.52 -6.06
N TRP A 68 1.76 7.61 -4.85
CA TRP A 68 0.68 8.55 -4.51
C TRP A 68 1.09 10.00 -4.71
N SER A 69 2.25 10.41 -4.18
CA SER A 69 2.81 11.75 -4.38
C SER A 69 2.96 12.12 -5.86
N ASN A 70 3.32 11.15 -6.70
CA ASN A 70 3.37 11.37 -8.14
C ASN A 70 1.98 11.61 -8.74
N VAL A 71 0.96 10.86 -8.30
CA VAL A 71 -0.45 11.08 -8.67
C VAL A 71 -0.89 12.48 -8.30
N GLU A 72 -0.68 12.91 -7.05
CA GLU A 72 -1.03 14.25 -6.56
C GLU A 72 -0.35 15.35 -7.39
N THR A 73 0.92 15.18 -7.71
CA THR A 73 1.69 16.12 -8.55
C THR A 73 1.03 16.32 -9.92
N GLN A 74 0.53 15.25 -10.57
CA GLN A 74 -0.11 15.38 -11.86
C GLN A 74 -1.49 16.06 -11.75
N TYR A 75 -2.26 15.77 -10.71
CA TYR A 75 -3.53 16.47 -10.46
C TYR A 75 -3.32 17.94 -10.11
N GLN A 76 -2.28 18.26 -9.32
CA GLN A 76 -1.92 19.65 -9.04
C GLN A 76 -1.56 20.39 -10.34
N ARG A 77 -0.74 19.79 -11.20
CA ARG A 77 -0.40 20.38 -12.50
C ARG A 77 -1.64 20.67 -13.35
N ARG A 78 -2.62 19.75 -13.39
CA ARG A 78 -3.90 20.00 -14.07
C ARG A 78 -4.64 21.19 -13.46
N SER A 79 -4.71 21.25 -12.13
CA SER A 79 -5.35 22.32 -11.39
C SER A 79 -4.73 23.69 -11.66
N ASP A 80 -3.40 23.74 -11.85
CA ASP A 80 -2.66 25.00 -12.09
C ASP A 80 -2.83 25.52 -13.53
N LEU A 81 -3.19 24.67 -14.48
CA LEU A 81 -3.50 25.08 -15.85
C LEU A 81 -4.89 25.71 -15.98
N ILE A 82 -5.85 25.35 -15.10
CA ILE A 82 -7.25 25.78 -15.17
C ILE A 82 -7.44 27.30 -15.14
N PRO A 83 -6.81 28.08 -14.25
CA PRO A 83 -6.98 29.54 -14.23
C PRO A 83 -6.57 30.20 -15.54
N ASN A 84 -5.47 29.75 -16.14
CA ASN A 84 -5.00 30.28 -17.44
C ASN A 84 -5.98 29.97 -18.57
N LEU A 85 -6.51 28.74 -18.60
CA LEU A 85 -7.53 28.35 -19.57
C LEU A 85 -8.81 29.18 -19.41
N VAL A 86 -9.32 29.32 -18.18
CA VAL A 86 -10.53 30.13 -17.87
C VAL A 86 -10.34 31.57 -18.28
N ASN A 87 -9.18 32.18 -17.99
CA ASN A 87 -8.87 33.56 -18.39
C ASN A 87 -8.80 33.72 -19.90
N THR A 88 -8.18 32.77 -20.62
CA THR A 88 -8.12 32.78 -22.08
C THR A 88 -9.50 32.67 -22.70
N VAL A 89 -10.34 31.72 -22.24
CA VAL A 89 -11.70 31.53 -22.76
C VAL A 89 -12.58 32.75 -22.43
N LYS A 90 -12.47 33.31 -21.22
CA LYS A 90 -13.26 34.52 -20.83
C LYS A 90 -13.02 35.71 -21.75
N GLY A 91 -11.82 35.83 -22.34
CA GLY A 91 -11.54 36.92 -23.29
C GLY A 91 -12.33 36.84 -24.59
N TYR A 92 -12.79 35.66 -24.98
CA TYR A 92 -13.52 35.41 -26.24
C TYR A 92 -15.00 35.03 -26.04
N ALA A 93 -15.28 34.34 -24.93
CA ALA A 93 -16.60 33.76 -24.63
C ALA A 93 -17.11 34.26 -23.28
N ALA A 94 -17.13 35.59 -23.08
CA ALA A 94 -17.54 36.20 -21.79
C ALA A 94 -19.02 35.90 -21.42
N HIS A 95 -19.86 35.52 -22.36
CA HIS A 95 -21.26 35.14 -22.11
C HIS A 95 -21.43 33.74 -21.52
N GLU A 96 -20.40 32.89 -21.58
CA GLU A 96 -20.40 31.52 -21.08
C GLU A 96 -20.12 31.42 -19.56
N GLN A 97 -20.72 32.36 -18.80
CA GLN A 97 -20.44 32.51 -17.36
C GLN A 97 -20.74 31.24 -16.57
N GLN A 98 -21.80 30.49 -16.90
CA GLN A 98 -22.17 29.27 -16.21
C GLN A 98 -21.13 28.17 -16.39
N THR A 99 -20.62 27.99 -17.62
CA THR A 99 -19.57 26.98 -17.92
C THR A 99 -18.26 27.34 -17.25
N LEU A 100 -17.86 28.63 -17.29
CA LEU A 100 -16.65 29.11 -16.62
C LEU A 100 -16.74 28.95 -15.10
N ALA A 101 -17.88 29.30 -14.49
CA ALA A 101 -18.11 29.12 -13.06
C ALA A 101 -18.07 27.63 -12.67
N ALA A 102 -18.67 26.74 -13.47
CA ALA A 102 -18.66 25.31 -13.20
C ALA A 102 -17.23 24.72 -13.17
N VAL A 103 -16.32 25.20 -14.02
CA VAL A 103 -14.91 24.77 -14.01
C VAL A 103 -14.19 25.27 -12.75
N VAL A 104 -14.42 26.53 -12.34
CA VAL A 104 -13.82 27.10 -11.14
C VAL A 104 -14.30 26.37 -9.88
N ASP A 105 -15.61 26.09 -9.81
CA ASP A 105 -16.22 25.36 -8.69
C ASP A 105 -15.72 23.92 -8.60
N ALA A 106 -15.64 23.21 -9.73
CA ALA A 106 -15.11 21.86 -9.77
C ALA A 106 -13.64 21.82 -9.31
N ARG A 107 -12.83 22.78 -9.79
CA ARG A 107 -11.43 22.94 -9.33
C ARG A 107 -11.36 23.18 -7.83
N SER A 108 -12.17 24.10 -7.30
CA SER A 108 -12.20 24.42 -5.87
C SER A 108 -12.54 23.19 -5.03
N LYS A 109 -13.55 22.42 -5.43
CA LYS A 109 -13.91 21.15 -4.76
C LYS A 109 -12.76 20.14 -4.79
N ALA A 110 -12.12 19.95 -5.94
CA ALA A 110 -11.04 19.00 -6.08
C ALA A 110 -9.81 19.39 -5.27
N THR A 111 -9.44 20.66 -5.21
CA THR A 111 -8.29 21.17 -4.45
C THR A 111 -8.52 21.25 -2.94
N SER A 112 -9.79 21.32 -2.50
CA SER A 112 -10.12 21.27 -1.07
C SER A 112 -10.00 19.88 -0.47
N MET A 113 -9.95 18.83 -1.29
CA MET A 113 -9.79 17.46 -0.84
C MET A 113 -8.30 17.14 -0.63
N ASN A 114 -7.89 17.18 0.63
CA ASN A 114 -6.54 16.77 1.02
C ASN A 114 -6.58 15.29 1.43
N VAL A 115 -5.98 14.43 0.66
CA VAL A 115 -5.91 12.98 0.89
C VAL A 115 -4.46 12.58 1.02
N ASN A 116 -4.03 12.30 2.26
CA ASN A 116 -2.66 11.84 2.52
C ASN A 116 -2.51 10.33 2.24
N ALA A 117 -1.33 9.92 1.85
CA ALA A 117 -1.01 8.51 1.59
C ALA A 117 -1.24 7.59 2.80
N ASP A 118 -1.08 8.12 4.03
CA ASP A 118 -1.30 7.38 5.27
C ASP A 118 -2.79 7.12 5.54
N ASP A 119 -3.65 8.02 5.09
CA ASP A 119 -5.10 8.03 5.34
C ASP A 119 -5.92 7.52 4.14
N LEU A 120 -5.30 6.81 3.21
CA LEU A 120 -5.96 6.27 2.02
C LEU A 120 -6.94 5.16 2.40
N THR A 121 -8.21 5.54 2.63
CA THR A 121 -9.32 4.59 2.74
C THR A 121 -10.06 4.46 1.40
N PRO A 122 -10.79 3.36 1.15
CA PRO A 122 -11.59 3.21 -0.07
C PRO A 122 -12.55 4.38 -0.30
N GLU A 123 -13.20 4.87 0.77
CA GLU A 123 -14.18 5.95 0.71
C GLU A 123 -13.50 7.29 0.35
N ARG A 124 -12.33 7.57 0.94
CA ARG A 124 -11.57 8.80 0.63
C ARG A 124 -11.03 8.78 -0.79
N LEU A 125 -10.53 7.63 -1.24
CA LEU A 125 -10.05 7.49 -2.61
C LEU A 125 -11.20 7.65 -3.62
N ALA A 126 -12.37 7.05 -3.36
CA ALA A 126 -13.55 7.18 -4.20
C ALA A 126 -14.05 8.64 -4.26
N ALA A 127 -14.11 9.34 -3.11
CA ALA A 127 -14.47 10.75 -3.07
C ALA A 127 -13.48 11.63 -3.84
N PHE A 128 -12.18 11.36 -3.71
CA PHE A 128 -11.13 12.03 -4.49
C PHE A 128 -11.32 11.78 -5.99
N GLN A 129 -11.54 10.53 -6.42
CA GLN A 129 -11.81 10.20 -7.82
C GLN A 129 -13.02 10.95 -8.36
N GLN A 130 -14.12 10.99 -7.60
CA GLN A 130 -15.34 11.70 -7.99
C GLN A 130 -15.12 13.21 -8.16
N ALA A 131 -14.37 13.83 -7.24
CA ALA A 131 -14.04 15.25 -7.35
C ALA A 131 -13.18 15.55 -8.59
N GLN A 132 -12.20 14.69 -8.87
CA GLN A 132 -11.31 14.81 -10.03
C GLN A 132 -12.05 14.55 -11.36
N GLU A 133 -13.04 13.65 -11.38
CA GLU A 133 -13.91 13.42 -12.53
C GLU A 133 -14.84 14.64 -12.78
N GLY A 134 -15.30 15.29 -11.71
CA GLY A 134 -16.02 16.56 -11.81
C GLY A 134 -15.23 17.64 -12.56
N VAL A 135 -13.92 17.75 -12.28
CA VAL A 135 -13.02 18.67 -13.00
C VAL A 135 -12.90 18.28 -14.48
N ARG A 136 -12.68 16.99 -14.78
CA ARG A 136 -12.56 16.48 -16.14
C ARG A 136 -13.81 16.75 -16.96
N SER A 137 -15.00 16.49 -16.40
CA SER A 137 -16.29 16.74 -17.03
C SER A 137 -16.52 18.23 -17.29
N ALA A 138 -16.18 19.11 -16.32
CA ALA A 138 -16.32 20.55 -16.49
C ALA A 138 -15.39 21.10 -17.57
N LEU A 139 -14.12 20.63 -17.63
CA LEU A 139 -13.17 20.98 -18.67
C LEU A 139 -13.64 20.49 -20.05
N GLY A 140 -14.17 19.28 -20.15
CA GLY A 140 -14.71 18.74 -21.40
C GLY A 140 -15.86 19.62 -21.94
N ARG A 141 -16.77 20.09 -21.06
CA ARG A 141 -17.82 21.04 -21.45
C ARG A 141 -17.27 22.39 -21.92
N LEU A 142 -16.25 22.91 -21.24
CA LEU A 142 -15.61 24.17 -21.62
C LEU A 142 -14.96 24.07 -23.00
N ILE A 143 -14.28 22.96 -23.29
CA ILE A 143 -13.67 22.70 -24.61
C ILE A 143 -14.75 22.57 -25.69
N ALA A 144 -15.85 21.87 -25.40
CA ALA A 144 -16.98 21.75 -26.33
C ALA A 144 -17.63 23.11 -26.64
N VAL A 145 -17.76 24.01 -25.67
CA VAL A 145 -18.24 25.37 -25.89
C VAL A 145 -17.28 26.16 -26.76
N ALA A 146 -15.95 26.01 -26.57
CA ALA A 146 -14.93 26.70 -27.38
C ALA A 146 -15.04 26.40 -28.89
N GLU A 147 -15.62 25.26 -29.27
CA GLU A 147 -15.88 24.93 -30.68
C GLU A 147 -16.80 25.93 -31.38
N ASN A 148 -17.69 26.63 -30.64
CA ASN A 148 -18.59 27.64 -31.15
C ASN A 148 -17.92 29.02 -31.35
N TYR A 149 -16.64 29.17 -30.97
CA TYR A 149 -15.90 30.43 -31.02
C TYR A 149 -14.63 30.26 -31.88
N PRO A 150 -14.71 30.47 -33.22
CA PRO A 150 -13.60 30.23 -34.13
C PRO A 150 -12.31 31.01 -33.78
N ASP A 151 -12.46 32.25 -33.33
CA ASP A 151 -11.32 33.10 -32.95
C ASP A 151 -10.59 32.57 -31.69
N LEU A 152 -11.33 31.98 -30.74
CA LEU A 152 -10.75 31.31 -29.59
C LEU A 152 -10.03 30.04 -30.03
N LYS A 153 -10.63 29.23 -30.88
CA LYS A 153 -10.05 27.98 -31.40
C LYS A 153 -8.76 28.25 -32.17
N ALA A 154 -8.67 29.38 -32.88
CA ALA A 154 -7.49 29.81 -33.62
C ALA A 154 -6.39 30.43 -32.69
N ASN A 155 -6.70 30.71 -31.43
CA ASN A 155 -5.77 31.33 -30.49
C ASN A 155 -4.68 30.33 -30.10
N SER A 156 -3.40 30.68 -30.31
CA SER A 156 -2.25 29.81 -30.03
C SER A 156 -2.14 29.45 -28.53
N ASN A 157 -2.43 30.39 -27.63
CA ASN A 157 -2.38 30.13 -26.19
C ASN A 157 -3.44 29.11 -25.77
N PHE A 158 -4.65 29.19 -26.37
CA PHE A 158 -5.70 28.21 -26.10
C PHE A 158 -5.29 26.81 -26.58
N GLN A 159 -4.75 26.69 -27.80
CA GLN A 159 -4.29 25.41 -28.34
C GLN A 159 -3.17 24.81 -27.50
N GLU A 160 -2.22 25.64 -27.05
CA GLU A 160 -1.12 25.18 -26.19
C GLU A 160 -1.64 24.67 -24.83
N LEU A 161 -2.57 25.42 -24.20
CA LEU A 161 -3.19 25.00 -22.94
C LEU A 161 -3.99 23.70 -23.09
N GLN A 162 -4.72 23.55 -24.20
CA GLN A 162 -5.41 22.30 -24.51
C GLN A 162 -4.44 21.13 -24.66
N ALA A 163 -3.36 21.29 -25.42
CA ALA A 163 -2.34 20.27 -25.57
C ALA A 163 -1.65 19.90 -24.22
N GLN A 164 -1.41 20.92 -23.37
CA GLN A 164 -0.84 20.68 -22.04
C GLN A 164 -1.82 19.91 -21.12
N LEU A 165 -3.12 20.21 -21.19
CA LEU A 165 -4.16 19.49 -20.46
C LEU A 165 -4.27 18.03 -20.92
N GLU A 166 -4.33 17.77 -22.22
CA GLU A 166 -4.35 16.41 -22.80
C GLU A 166 -3.10 15.62 -22.39
N GLY A 167 -1.92 16.25 -22.47
CA GLY A 167 -0.68 15.64 -22.00
C GLY A 167 -0.68 15.36 -20.49
N THR A 168 -1.36 16.18 -19.70
CA THR A 168 -1.49 15.98 -18.25
C THR A 168 -2.47 14.84 -17.93
N GLU A 169 -3.60 14.71 -18.65
CA GLU A 169 -4.50 13.57 -18.52
C GLU A 169 -3.81 12.23 -18.79
N ASN A 170 -2.98 12.16 -19.82
CA ASN A 170 -2.17 10.97 -20.09
C ASN A 170 -1.19 10.65 -18.97
N ARG A 171 -0.56 11.67 -18.37
CA ARG A 171 0.34 11.48 -17.22
C ARG A 171 -0.43 11.04 -15.97
N ILE A 172 -1.64 11.56 -15.73
CA ILE A 172 -2.51 11.11 -14.65
C ILE A 172 -2.84 9.62 -14.82
N ALA A 173 -3.21 9.19 -16.03
CA ALA A 173 -3.49 7.77 -16.30
C ALA A 173 -2.28 6.88 -16.01
N VAL A 174 -1.09 7.27 -16.45
CA VAL A 174 0.17 6.54 -16.17
C VAL A 174 0.47 6.52 -14.67
N ALA A 175 0.31 7.65 -13.98
CA ALA A 175 0.55 7.73 -12.53
C ALA A 175 -0.42 6.85 -11.73
N ARG A 176 -1.72 6.81 -12.11
CA ARG A 176 -2.72 5.92 -11.50
C ARG A 176 -2.35 4.43 -11.69
N THR A 177 -1.91 4.06 -12.89
CA THR A 177 -1.45 2.70 -13.18
C THR A 177 -0.25 2.34 -12.32
N ALA A 178 0.76 3.20 -12.25
CA ALA A 178 1.94 2.98 -11.41
C ALA A 178 1.59 2.87 -9.91
N PHE A 179 0.65 3.68 -9.42
CA PHE A 179 0.14 3.57 -8.05
C PHE A 179 -0.52 2.22 -7.81
N ASN A 180 -1.40 1.77 -8.72
CA ASN A 180 -2.07 0.47 -8.60
C ASN A 180 -1.07 -0.70 -8.60
N GLU A 181 -0.01 -0.64 -9.41
CA GLU A 181 1.06 -1.65 -9.42
C GLU A 181 1.80 -1.71 -8.07
N LYS A 182 2.17 -0.55 -7.50
CA LYS A 182 2.83 -0.50 -6.20
C LYS A 182 1.91 -0.97 -5.07
N THR A 183 0.65 -0.56 -5.10
CA THR A 183 -0.39 -1.01 -4.17
C THR A 183 -0.60 -2.53 -4.26
N GLN A 184 -0.62 -3.10 -5.47
CA GLN A 184 -0.71 -4.55 -5.65
C GLN A 184 0.49 -5.27 -5.03
N ALA A 185 1.70 -4.80 -5.29
CA ALA A 185 2.91 -5.40 -4.74
C ALA A 185 2.94 -5.34 -3.20
N TYR A 186 2.46 -4.25 -2.61
CA TYR A 186 2.30 -4.09 -1.15
C TYR A 186 1.23 -5.02 -0.60
N ASN A 187 0.01 -4.99 -1.15
CA ASN A 187 -1.11 -5.80 -0.69
C ASN A 187 -0.82 -7.31 -0.77
N VAL A 188 -0.11 -7.76 -1.81
CA VAL A 188 0.37 -9.14 -1.93
C VAL A 188 1.35 -9.47 -0.80
N ALA A 189 2.28 -8.58 -0.47
CA ALA A 189 3.25 -8.78 0.59
C ALA A 189 2.59 -8.86 1.97
N VAL A 190 1.61 -7.99 2.25
CA VAL A 190 0.81 -7.98 3.50
C VAL A 190 0.01 -9.28 3.67
N ARG A 191 -0.55 -9.83 2.58
CA ARG A 191 -1.41 -11.03 2.62
C ARG A 191 -0.66 -12.35 2.55
N ARG A 192 0.59 -12.36 2.08
CA ARG A 192 1.36 -13.56 1.83
C ARG A 192 1.76 -14.24 3.15
N PHE A 193 1.54 -15.56 3.25
CA PHE A 193 2.04 -16.35 4.38
C PHE A 193 3.57 -16.56 4.23
N PRO A 194 4.35 -16.49 5.33
CA PRO A 194 3.96 -16.20 6.72
C PRO A 194 4.02 -14.69 7.08
N ALA A 195 4.32 -13.78 6.15
CA ALA A 195 4.44 -12.33 6.37
C ALA A 195 3.16 -11.70 6.92
N ASN A 196 1.97 -12.27 6.60
CA ASN A 196 0.68 -11.81 7.11
C ASN A 196 0.57 -11.85 8.64
N LEU A 197 1.32 -12.72 9.32
CA LEU A 197 1.36 -12.76 10.78
C LEU A 197 2.06 -11.52 11.34
N VAL A 198 3.19 -11.15 10.73
CA VAL A 198 3.94 -9.93 11.10
C VAL A 198 3.13 -8.69 10.77
N ALA A 199 2.52 -8.66 9.58
CA ALA A 199 1.67 -7.56 9.14
C ALA A 199 0.48 -7.33 10.09
N GLY A 200 -0.19 -8.40 10.54
CA GLY A 200 -1.30 -8.31 11.49
C GLY A 200 -0.89 -7.77 12.87
N ILE A 201 0.26 -8.19 13.39
CA ILE A 201 0.78 -7.72 14.69
C ILE A 201 1.18 -6.24 14.62
N LEU A 202 1.74 -5.79 13.49
CA LEU A 202 2.25 -4.43 13.29
C LEU A 202 1.24 -3.50 12.58
N SER A 203 -0.01 -3.95 12.40
CA SER A 203 -1.10 -3.16 11.83
C SER A 203 -0.89 -2.67 10.40
N PHE A 204 -0.12 -3.39 9.58
CA PHE A 204 -0.04 -3.15 8.15
C PHE A 204 -1.35 -3.58 7.47
N GLY A 205 -2.20 -2.60 7.10
CA GLY A 205 -3.46 -2.82 6.41
C GLY A 205 -3.30 -2.87 4.90
N GLN A 206 -4.30 -3.42 4.20
CA GLN A 206 -4.37 -3.31 2.74
C GLN A 206 -4.72 -1.87 2.33
N LYS A 207 -4.13 -1.40 1.23
CA LYS A 207 -4.42 -0.09 0.64
C LYS A 207 -5.36 -0.26 -0.57
N PRO A 208 -6.27 0.71 -0.81
CA PRO A 208 -7.23 0.63 -1.91
C PRO A 208 -6.55 0.86 -3.27
N TYR A 209 -7.25 0.49 -4.34
CA TYR A 209 -6.86 0.72 -5.72
C TYR A 209 -7.69 1.83 -6.34
N PHE A 210 -7.14 2.53 -7.32
CA PHE A 210 -7.95 3.29 -8.25
C PHE A 210 -8.81 2.34 -9.07
N GLU A 211 -10.11 2.59 -9.10
CA GLU A 211 -11.04 1.85 -9.94
C GLU A 211 -11.01 2.38 -11.39
N ALA A 212 -11.36 1.52 -12.34
CA ALA A 212 -11.56 1.95 -13.72
C ALA A 212 -12.78 2.90 -13.79
N ASP A 213 -12.72 3.88 -14.68
CA ASP A 213 -13.86 4.76 -14.91
C ASP A 213 -15.03 3.92 -15.48
N ASP A 214 -16.23 4.06 -14.91
CA ASP A 214 -17.43 3.33 -15.34
C ASP A 214 -17.75 3.56 -16.83
N SER A 215 -17.36 4.72 -17.39
CA SER A 215 -17.45 5.03 -18.82
C SER A 215 -16.59 4.14 -19.70
N ALA A 216 -15.50 3.56 -19.18
CA ALA A 216 -14.64 2.64 -19.92
C ALA A 216 -15.25 1.23 -20.05
N ALA A 217 -16.27 0.91 -19.27
CA ALA A 217 -16.99 -0.37 -19.34
C ALA A 217 -18.01 -0.43 -20.48
N GLN A 218 -18.40 0.72 -21.05
CA GLN A 218 -19.28 0.79 -22.21
C GLN A 218 -18.44 0.91 -23.48
N ALA A 219 -18.30 -0.20 -24.20
CA ALA A 219 -17.72 -0.14 -25.56
C ALA A 219 -18.56 0.80 -26.42
N PRO A 220 -17.94 1.73 -27.21
CA PRO A 220 -18.69 2.57 -28.12
C PRO A 220 -19.43 1.67 -29.13
N GLU A 221 -20.76 1.80 -29.20
CA GLU A 221 -21.54 1.20 -30.29
C GLU A 221 -21.11 1.85 -31.61
N VAL A 222 -20.39 1.10 -32.41
CA VAL A 222 -20.07 1.50 -33.77
C VAL A 222 -21.27 1.15 -34.62
N ALA A 223 -22.18 2.10 -34.83
CA ALA A 223 -23.23 1.99 -35.88
C ALA A 223 -22.59 2.30 -37.24
N PHE A 224 -22.62 1.32 -38.14
CA PHE A 224 -22.24 1.48 -39.53
C PHE A 224 -23.44 1.89 -40.38
#